data_a56be313c43ef122b5dcf59305c25b26
#
_entry.id   a56be313c43ef122b5dcf59305c25b26
#
_cell.length_a   1.000
_cell.length_b   1.000
_cell.length_c   1.000
_cell.angle_alpha   90.00
_cell.angle_beta   90.00
_cell.angle_gamma   90.00
#
_symmetry.space_group_name_H-M   'P 1'
#
loop_
_entity.id
_entity.type
_entity.pdbx_description
1 polymer ?
#
loop_
_entity_poly.entity_id
_entity_poly.type
_entity_poly.pdbx_seq_one_letter_code
_entity_poly.pdbx_strand_id
1 'polypeptide(L)'
;YHVLLERAETKRLATILNRLVNGSASSFNQQTNVKLDNKYIVLDISELTGDLLTVGMFLALDYVWDKAKEDRTLEKAIFVDEVWQLIGASSNKLAAEFVLEIFKIIRGYGGSAICATQDLNDFFALEDGKYGKGIINNSKTKVILNLEQEEAQRVQSILNLSDTEVMNITHFARGSGLISTNNNNVTVEFKASQLEKELITTDRYELQQILKRKKQQVFS
;
A
#
# COMPACT_ATOMS: atom_id res chain seq x y z
N TYR A 1 24.53 -3.49 -18.63
CA TYR A 1 23.81 -3.50 -19.89
C TYR A 1 24.76 -3.87 -21.04
N HIS A 2 25.86 -3.16 -21.23
CA HIS A 2 26.83 -3.41 -22.33
C HIS A 2 27.38 -4.84 -22.31
N VAL A 3 27.76 -5.36 -21.16
CA VAL A 3 28.21 -6.75 -20.99
C VAL A 3 27.15 -7.77 -21.44
N LEU A 4 25.86 -7.48 -21.26
CA LEU A 4 24.78 -8.35 -21.72
C LEU A 4 24.61 -8.33 -23.25
N LEU A 5 25.02 -7.27 -23.93
CA LEU A 5 24.98 -7.18 -25.40
C LEU A 5 26.10 -7.98 -26.08
N GLU A 6 27.20 -8.24 -25.38
CA GLU A 6 28.37 -8.94 -25.92
C GLU A 6 28.13 -10.44 -26.12
N ARG A 7 27.16 -11.04 -25.42
CA ARG A 7 26.87 -12.47 -25.48
C ARG A 7 25.52 -12.74 -26.14
N ALA A 8 25.49 -13.67 -27.09
CA ALA A 8 24.28 -14.05 -27.80
C ALA A 8 23.15 -14.54 -26.85
N GLU A 9 23.51 -15.28 -25.82
CA GLU A 9 22.60 -15.86 -24.84
C GLU A 9 21.89 -14.80 -23.98
N THR A 10 22.54 -13.67 -23.71
CA THR A 10 22.02 -12.57 -22.88
C THR A 10 21.43 -11.41 -23.67
N LYS A 11 21.53 -11.45 -25.01
CA LYS A 11 21.06 -10.37 -25.90
C LYS A 11 19.56 -10.10 -25.73
N ARG A 12 18.75 -11.14 -25.55
CA ARG A 12 17.30 -10.99 -25.29
C ARG A 12 17.04 -10.20 -23.99
N LEU A 13 17.79 -10.50 -22.93
CA LEU A 13 17.69 -9.80 -21.65
C LEU A 13 18.12 -8.33 -21.81
N ALA A 14 19.21 -8.06 -22.54
CA ALA A 14 19.62 -6.71 -22.85
C ALA A 14 18.55 -5.93 -23.62
N THR A 15 17.87 -6.58 -24.58
CA THR A 15 16.77 -5.94 -25.33
C THR A 15 15.62 -5.52 -24.41
N ILE A 16 15.23 -6.38 -23.47
CA ILE A 16 14.18 -6.08 -22.47
C ILE A 16 14.63 -4.92 -21.57
N LEU A 17 15.86 -4.95 -21.08
CA LEU A 17 16.41 -3.91 -20.21
C LEU A 17 16.66 -2.57 -20.92
N ASN A 18 16.71 -2.55 -22.27
CA ASN A 18 16.95 -1.33 -23.02
C ASN A 18 15.94 -0.23 -22.72
N ARG A 19 14.68 -0.58 -22.44
CA ARG A 19 13.63 0.37 -22.05
C ARG A 19 13.99 1.11 -20.75
N LEU A 20 14.61 0.42 -19.79
CA LEU A 20 15.02 0.98 -18.51
C LEU A 20 16.37 1.70 -18.59
N VAL A 21 17.26 1.31 -19.51
CA VAL A 21 18.61 1.89 -19.61
C VAL A 21 18.65 3.10 -20.53
N ASN A 22 18.06 3.03 -21.73
CA ASN A 22 18.13 4.06 -22.76
C ASN A 22 16.76 4.54 -23.25
N GLY A 23 15.68 3.87 -22.85
CA GLY A 23 14.33 4.12 -23.34
C GLY A 23 13.51 5.04 -22.43
N SER A 24 12.19 4.97 -22.58
CA SER A 24 11.21 5.83 -21.87
C SER A 24 11.22 5.69 -20.34
N ALA A 25 11.82 4.65 -19.80
CA ALA A 25 11.94 4.40 -18.37
C ALA A 25 13.38 4.61 -17.85
N SER A 26 14.22 5.35 -18.57
CA SER A 26 15.63 5.61 -18.20
C SER A 26 15.80 6.41 -16.90
N SER A 27 14.73 7.07 -16.43
CA SER A 27 14.71 7.70 -15.11
C SER A 27 15.01 6.71 -13.96
N PHE A 28 14.72 5.42 -14.14
CA PHE A 28 15.10 4.38 -13.17
C PHE A 28 16.59 3.99 -13.23
N ASN A 29 17.31 4.41 -14.26
CA ASN A 29 18.74 4.15 -14.43
C ASN A 29 19.59 5.36 -14.04
N GLN A 30 19.27 6.02 -12.95
CA GLN A 30 20.01 7.15 -12.39
C GLN A 30 20.62 6.79 -11.04
N GLN A 31 21.56 7.58 -10.57
CA GLN A 31 22.02 7.45 -9.20
C GLN A 31 20.86 7.72 -8.24
N THR A 32 20.78 6.91 -7.18
CA THR A 32 19.77 7.09 -6.13
C THR A 32 19.90 8.47 -5.52
N ASN A 33 18.86 9.29 -5.67
CA ASN A 33 18.76 10.64 -5.13
C ASN A 33 17.75 10.75 -3.98
N VAL A 34 17.14 9.64 -3.60
CA VAL A 34 16.19 9.57 -2.48
C VAL A 34 16.96 9.46 -1.18
N LYS A 35 16.66 10.35 -0.22
CA LYS A 35 17.22 10.32 1.12
C LYS A 35 16.12 9.94 2.11
N LEU A 36 16.31 8.85 2.85
CA LEU A 36 15.41 8.41 3.90
C LEU A 36 15.94 8.80 5.29
N ASP A 37 16.33 10.07 5.45
CA ASP A 37 16.91 10.60 6.70
C ASP A 37 15.85 11.14 7.67
N ASN A 38 14.60 11.28 7.20
CA ASN A 38 13.50 11.79 7.99
C ASN A 38 12.75 10.67 8.70
N LYS A 39 12.14 11.00 9.84
CA LYS A 39 11.27 10.07 10.57
C LYS A 39 9.95 9.78 9.84
N TYR A 40 9.50 10.69 9.00
CA TYR A 40 8.30 10.56 8.18
C TYR A 40 8.67 10.78 6.72
N ILE A 41 8.45 9.78 5.90
CA ILE A 41 8.84 9.75 4.50
C ILE A 41 7.64 9.30 3.67
N VAL A 42 7.36 10.01 2.60
CA VAL A 42 6.34 9.64 1.62
C VAL A 42 7.02 9.49 0.26
N LEU A 43 6.83 8.34 -0.35
CA LEU A 43 7.24 8.08 -1.73
C LEU A 43 5.98 8.17 -2.61
N ASP A 44 5.79 9.31 -3.25
CA ASP A 44 4.68 9.51 -4.17
C ASP A 44 5.06 8.96 -5.55
N ILE A 45 4.28 7.98 -6.01
CA ILE A 45 4.46 7.31 -7.29
C ILE A 45 3.24 7.47 -8.21
N SER A 46 2.34 8.40 -7.90
CA SER A 46 1.07 8.63 -8.60
C SER A 46 1.25 9.03 -10.08
N GLU A 47 2.41 9.60 -10.45
CA GLU A 47 2.73 9.93 -11.84
C GLU A 47 3.14 8.72 -12.69
N LEU A 48 3.44 7.58 -12.06
CA LEU A 48 3.77 6.36 -12.78
C LEU A 48 2.49 5.68 -13.28
N THR A 49 2.49 5.20 -14.50
CA THR A 49 1.32 4.57 -15.12
C THR A 49 1.67 3.22 -15.75
N GLY A 50 0.68 2.33 -15.86
CA GLY A 50 0.83 1.00 -16.47
C GLY A 50 1.94 0.17 -15.83
N ASP A 51 2.75 -0.50 -16.64
CA ASP A 51 3.83 -1.37 -16.18
C ASP A 51 4.85 -0.66 -15.29
N LEU A 52 5.06 0.66 -15.51
CA LEU A 52 6.02 1.44 -14.73
C LEU A 52 5.55 1.68 -13.31
N LEU A 53 4.25 1.73 -13.06
CA LEU A 53 3.70 1.85 -11.70
C LEU A 53 4.08 0.63 -10.87
N THR A 54 3.81 -0.58 -11.37
CA THR A 54 4.17 -1.82 -10.65
C THR A 54 5.67 -1.92 -10.39
N VAL A 55 6.50 -1.58 -11.38
CA VAL A 55 7.97 -1.56 -11.22
C VAL A 55 8.39 -0.52 -10.20
N GLY A 56 7.84 0.69 -10.25
CA GLY A 56 8.14 1.77 -9.31
C GLY A 56 7.73 1.43 -7.87
N MET A 57 6.53 0.86 -7.69
CA MET A 57 6.08 0.38 -6.38
C MET A 57 7.01 -0.69 -5.81
N PHE A 58 7.40 -1.67 -6.64
CA PHE A 58 8.31 -2.72 -6.23
C PHE A 58 9.68 -2.16 -5.81
N LEU A 59 10.28 -1.29 -6.62
CA LEU A 59 11.57 -0.67 -6.31
C LEU A 59 11.51 0.22 -5.06
N ALA A 60 10.44 1.00 -4.91
CA ALA A 60 10.22 1.82 -3.72
C ALA A 60 10.11 0.96 -2.47
N LEU A 61 9.33 -0.13 -2.54
CA LEU A 61 9.14 -1.04 -1.42
C LEU A 61 10.42 -1.81 -1.08
N ASP A 62 11.17 -2.29 -2.09
CA ASP A 62 12.47 -2.95 -1.91
C ASP A 62 13.47 -2.03 -1.21
N TYR A 63 13.57 -0.78 -1.65
CA TYR A 63 14.43 0.22 -1.02
C TYR A 63 14.02 0.52 0.44
N VAL A 64 12.72 0.71 0.68
CA VAL A 64 12.20 0.92 2.04
C VAL A 64 12.43 -0.30 2.91
N TRP A 65 12.28 -1.50 2.34
CA TRP A 65 12.51 -2.75 3.05
C TRP A 65 13.98 -2.94 3.43
N ASP A 66 14.92 -2.61 2.55
CA ASP A 66 16.33 -2.64 2.87
C ASP A 66 16.66 -1.69 4.03
N LYS A 67 16.12 -0.47 3.98
CA LYS A 67 16.24 0.48 5.10
C LYS A 67 15.61 -0.04 6.41
N ALA A 68 14.49 -0.72 6.34
CA ALA A 68 13.86 -1.29 7.52
C ALA A 68 14.73 -2.38 8.19
N LYS A 69 15.56 -3.08 7.43
CA LYS A 69 16.47 -4.13 7.94
C LYS A 69 17.74 -3.59 8.59
N GLU A 70 18.16 -2.36 8.29
CA GLU A 70 19.45 -1.80 8.75
C GLU A 70 19.56 -1.74 10.27
N ASP A 71 18.50 -1.34 10.97
CA ASP A 71 18.51 -1.24 12.43
C ASP A 71 17.24 -1.86 13.04
N ARG A 72 17.41 -2.97 13.76
CA ARG A 72 16.32 -3.71 14.40
C ARG A 72 15.84 -3.07 15.71
N THR A 73 16.58 -2.12 16.24
CA THR A 73 16.28 -1.47 17.53
C THR A 73 15.31 -0.29 17.36
N LEU A 74 15.20 0.24 16.15
CA LEU A 74 14.27 1.32 15.84
C LEU A 74 12.88 0.77 15.53
N GLU A 75 11.87 1.36 16.17
CA GLU A 75 10.47 1.14 15.80
C GLU A 75 10.17 1.85 14.46
N LYS A 76 9.53 1.13 13.56
CA LYS A 76 9.21 1.64 12.23
C LYS A 76 7.89 1.08 11.71
N ALA A 77 7.24 1.81 10.82
CA ALA A 77 6.04 1.37 10.13
C ALA A 77 6.17 1.60 8.62
N ILE A 78 5.80 0.61 7.84
CA ILE A 78 5.71 0.70 6.39
C ILE A 78 4.22 0.71 6.03
N PHE A 79 3.78 1.79 5.38
CA PHE A 79 2.42 1.93 4.86
C PHE A 79 2.44 1.69 3.35
N VAL A 80 1.62 0.78 2.88
CA VAL A 80 1.45 0.47 1.46
C VAL A 80 0.00 0.74 1.10
N ASP A 81 -0.22 1.84 0.42
CA ASP A 81 -1.54 2.16 -0.13
C ASP A 81 -1.75 1.44 -1.45
N GLU A 82 -3.00 1.11 -1.77
CA GLU A 82 -3.40 0.38 -2.98
C GLU A 82 -2.58 -0.91 -3.20
N VAL A 83 -2.38 -1.69 -2.15
CA VAL A 83 -1.53 -2.90 -2.15
C VAL A 83 -1.97 -3.94 -3.20
N TRP A 84 -3.25 -3.92 -3.62
CA TRP A 84 -3.77 -4.78 -4.68
C TRP A 84 -3.00 -4.65 -5.99
N GLN A 85 -2.39 -3.49 -6.26
CA GLN A 85 -1.56 -3.28 -7.45
C GLN A 85 -0.30 -4.15 -7.47
N LEU A 86 0.18 -4.59 -6.30
CA LEU A 86 1.35 -5.46 -6.15
C LEU A 86 0.99 -6.95 -6.03
N ILE A 87 -0.25 -7.27 -5.66
CA ILE A 87 -0.67 -8.65 -5.39
C ILE A 87 -1.89 -9.11 -6.22
N GLY A 88 -2.49 -8.20 -7.00
CA GLY A 88 -3.68 -8.44 -7.80
C GLY A 88 -3.41 -9.12 -9.15
N ALA A 89 -4.45 -9.25 -9.95
CA ALA A 89 -4.40 -9.97 -11.23
C ALA A 89 -3.36 -9.42 -12.23
N SER A 90 -3.13 -8.11 -12.22
CA SER A 90 -2.15 -7.45 -13.08
C SER A 90 -0.71 -7.53 -12.59
N SER A 91 -0.50 -8.01 -11.36
CA SER A 91 0.81 -8.14 -10.75
C SER A 91 1.52 -9.44 -11.16
N ASN A 92 2.82 -9.50 -10.92
CA ASN A 92 3.57 -10.72 -11.08
C ASN A 92 3.76 -11.44 -9.73
N LYS A 93 3.97 -12.75 -9.81
CA LYS A 93 4.14 -13.62 -8.65
C LYS A 93 5.29 -13.19 -7.73
N LEU A 94 6.41 -12.72 -8.28
CA LEU A 94 7.59 -12.34 -7.48
C LEU A 94 7.30 -11.10 -6.62
N ALA A 95 6.61 -10.10 -7.18
CA ALA A 95 6.18 -8.92 -6.42
C ALA A 95 5.24 -9.31 -5.28
N ALA A 96 4.26 -10.18 -5.57
CA ALA A 96 3.30 -10.64 -4.57
C ALA A 96 3.95 -11.48 -3.46
N GLU A 97 4.90 -12.35 -3.79
CA GLU A 97 5.68 -13.12 -2.81
C GLU A 97 6.51 -12.20 -1.92
N PHE A 98 7.15 -11.19 -2.49
CA PHE A 98 7.94 -10.20 -1.76
C PHE A 98 7.10 -9.41 -0.76
N VAL A 99 5.94 -8.90 -1.18
CA VAL A 99 5.00 -8.20 -0.28
C VAL A 99 4.58 -9.10 0.87
N LEU A 100 4.15 -10.33 0.56
CA LEU A 100 3.74 -11.30 1.58
C LEU A 100 4.87 -11.63 2.56
N GLU A 101 6.11 -11.72 2.09
CA GLU A 101 7.27 -11.94 2.93
C GLU A 101 7.47 -10.82 3.94
N ILE A 102 7.35 -9.55 3.51
CA ILE A 102 7.43 -8.39 4.40
C ILE A 102 6.41 -8.53 5.55
N PHE A 103 5.16 -8.83 5.24
CA PHE A 103 4.11 -8.99 6.26
C PHE A 103 4.40 -10.14 7.25
N LYS A 104 5.11 -11.18 6.82
CA LYS A 104 5.48 -12.31 7.69
C LYS A 104 6.61 -11.96 8.65
N ILE A 105 7.61 -11.21 8.21
CA ILE A 105 8.89 -11.12 8.93
C ILE A 105 9.21 -9.74 9.51
N ILE A 106 8.52 -8.67 9.10
CA ILE A 106 8.84 -7.29 9.49
C ILE A 106 8.90 -7.09 11.02
N ARG A 107 8.06 -7.82 11.75
CA ARG A 107 8.08 -7.78 13.22
C ARG A 107 9.44 -8.16 13.80
N GLY A 108 10.15 -9.11 13.19
CA GLY A 108 11.51 -9.49 13.58
C GLY A 108 12.57 -8.40 13.38
N TYR A 109 12.22 -7.35 12.65
CA TYR A 109 13.05 -6.17 12.40
C TYR A 109 12.56 -4.92 13.16
N GLY A 110 11.72 -5.09 14.20
CA GLY A 110 11.18 -3.97 14.98
C GLY A 110 10.13 -3.14 14.22
N GLY A 111 9.55 -3.69 13.16
CA GLY A 111 8.64 -2.97 12.29
C GLY A 111 7.21 -3.47 12.30
N SER A 112 6.32 -2.65 11.72
CA SER A 112 4.93 -2.96 11.40
C SER A 112 4.68 -2.72 9.91
N ALA A 113 3.95 -3.62 9.26
CA ALA A 113 3.43 -3.41 7.92
C ALA A 113 1.94 -3.11 8.01
N ILE A 114 1.53 -2.03 7.37
CA ILE A 114 0.15 -1.59 7.25
C ILE A 114 -0.15 -1.45 5.75
N CYS A 115 -1.23 -2.04 5.29
CA CYS A 115 -1.68 -1.84 3.93
C CYS A 115 -3.14 -1.41 3.89
N ALA A 116 -3.48 -0.68 2.85
CA ALA A 116 -4.85 -0.34 2.50
C ALA A 116 -5.18 -0.86 1.10
N THR A 117 -6.43 -1.20 0.89
CA THR A 117 -6.99 -1.56 -0.42
C THR A 117 -8.43 -1.14 -0.49
N GLN A 118 -8.86 -0.68 -1.63
CA GLN A 118 -10.26 -0.42 -1.97
C GLN A 118 -10.82 -1.44 -2.97
N ASP A 119 -9.96 -2.28 -3.56
CA ASP A 119 -10.37 -3.31 -4.51
C ASP A 119 -10.11 -4.69 -3.93
N LEU A 120 -11.17 -5.31 -3.39
CA LEU A 120 -11.10 -6.66 -2.84
C LEU A 120 -11.11 -7.74 -3.94
N ASN A 121 -11.64 -7.45 -5.13
CA ASN A 121 -11.63 -8.41 -6.22
C ASN A 121 -10.20 -8.65 -6.69
N ASP A 122 -9.47 -7.57 -6.98
CA ASP A 122 -8.07 -7.66 -7.37
C ASP A 122 -7.17 -8.12 -6.22
N PHE A 123 -7.45 -7.71 -4.99
CA PHE A 123 -6.71 -8.17 -3.80
C PHE A 123 -6.71 -9.71 -3.64
N PHE A 124 -7.77 -10.37 -4.09
CA PHE A 124 -7.89 -11.83 -4.04
C PHE A 124 -7.76 -12.52 -5.41
N ALA A 125 -7.36 -11.82 -6.46
CA ALA A 125 -7.38 -12.38 -7.81
C ALA A 125 -6.20 -13.31 -8.10
N LEU A 126 -4.99 -12.99 -7.64
CA LEU A 126 -3.79 -13.73 -7.99
C LEU A 126 -3.69 -15.05 -7.18
N GLU A 127 -3.47 -16.18 -7.89
CA GLU A 127 -3.35 -17.52 -7.33
C GLU A 127 -4.47 -17.85 -6.32
N ASP A 128 -5.72 -17.68 -6.70
CA ASP A 128 -6.91 -17.97 -5.88
C ASP A 128 -6.93 -17.23 -4.53
N GLY A 129 -6.37 -16.03 -4.50
CA GLY A 129 -6.30 -15.20 -3.32
C GLY A 129 -5.22 -15.57 -2.31
N LYS A 130 -4.27 -16.40 -2.68
CA LYS A 130 -3.17 -16.85 -1.79
C LYS A 130 -2.48 -15.68 -1.09
N TYR A 131 -2.14 -14.64 -1.82
CA TYR A 131 -1.40 -13.48 -1.29
C TYR A 131 -2.27 -12.61 -0.41
N GLY A 132 -3.46 -12.26 -0.84
CA GLY A 132 -4.42 -11.49 -0.04
C GLY A 132 -4.79 -12.20 1.27
N LYS A 133 -5.14 -13.49 1.19
CA LYS A 133 -5.38 -14.32 2.38
C LYS A 133 -4.14 -14.39 3.28
N GLY A 134 -2.96 -14.50 2.69
CA GLY A 134 -1.70 -14.53 3.42
C GLY A 134 -1.43 -13.23 4.18
N ILE A 135 -1.68 -12.07 3.59
CA ILE A 135 -1.57 -10.76 4.24
C ILE A 135 -2.58 -10.65 5.38
N ILE A 136 -3.85 -10.99 5.16
CA ILE A 136 -4.89 -10.96 6.19
C ILE A 136 -4.52 -11.84 7.39
N ASN A 137 -4.03 -13.05 7.14
CA ASN A 137 -3.65 -14.00 8.20
C ASN A 137 -2.44 -13.53 9.02
N ASN A 138 -1.52 -12.77 8.41
CA ASN A 138 -0.37 -12.18 9.10
C ASN A 138 -0.67 -10.82 9.74
N SER A 139 -1.80 -10.20 9.41
CA SER A 139 -2.26 -8.95 10.02
C SER A 139 -3.09 -9.23 11.27
N LYS A 140 -2.60 -8.82 12.44
CA LYS A 140 -3.34 -9.01 13.70
C LYS A 140 -4.56 -8.11 13.81
N THR A 141 -4.45 -6.89 13.32
CA THR A 141 -5.53 -5.90 13.32
C THR A 141 -6.01 -5.67 11.90
N LYS A 142 -7.32 -5.72 11.69
CA LYS A 142 -7.99 -5.39 10.45
C LYS A 142 -9.00 -4.29 10.72
N VAL A 143 -9.06 -3.32 9.84
CA VAL A 143 -10.06 -2.25 9.87
C VAL A 143 -10.90 -2.40 8.61
N ILE A 144 -12.19 -2.62 8.79
CA ILE A 144 -13.15 -2.81 7.69
C ILE A 144 -14.09 -1.62 7.73
N LEU A 145 -14.09 -0.86 6.66
CA LEU A 145 -15.01 0.25 6.46
C LEU A 145 -16.28 -0.23 5.74
N ASN A 146 -17.08 0.68 5.22
CA ASN A 146 -18.26 0.33 4.43
C ASN A 146 -17.87 -0.50 3.20
N LEU A 147 -18.57 -1.59 2.97
CA LEU A 147 -18.41 -2.48 1.82
C LEU A 147 -19.77 -2.75 1.17
N GLU A 148 -19.75 -3.02 -0.12
CA GLU A 148 -20.90 -3.56 -0.82
C GLU A 148 -21.22 -4.99 -0.36
N GLN A 149 -22.45 -5.45 -0.58
CA GLN A 149 -22.94 -6.73 -0.06
C GLN A 149 -22.07 -7.93 -0.46
N GLU A 150 -21.62 -7.97 -1.72
CA GLU A 150 -20.82 -9.08 -2.23
C GLU A 150 -19.43 -9.12 -1.59
N GLU A 151 -18.81 -7.96 -1.42
CA GLU A 151 -17.50 -7.81 -0.78
C GLU A 151 -17.58 -8.16 0.72
N ALA A 152 -18.64 -7.71 1.41
CA ALA A 152 -18.87 -8.01 2.81
C ALA A 152 -19.04 -9.52 3.05
N GLN A 153 -19.74 -10.25 2.16
CA GLN A 153 -19.86 -11.71 2.21
C GLN A 153 -18.51 -12.41 2.00
N ARG A 154 -17.68 -11.89 1.11
CA ARG A 154 -16.32 -12.42 0.91
C ARG A 154 -15.47 -12.25 2.15
N VAL A 155 -15.49 -11.08 2.76
CA VAL A 155 -14.79 -10.80 4.02
C VAL A 155 -15.34 -11.63 5.17
N GLN A 156 -16.66 -11.87 5.21
CA GLN A 156 -17.31 -12.75 6.19
C GLN A 156 -16.65 -14.13 6.23
N SER A 157 -16.47 -14.75 5.08
CA SER A 157 -15.90 -16.10 4.98
C SER A 157 -14.44 -16.17 5.44
N ILE A 158 -13.67 -15.09 5.26
CA ILE A 158 -12.25 -15.02 5.59
C ILE A 158 -12.02 -14.71 7.08
N LEU A 159 -12.85 -13.84 7.65
CA LEU A 159 -12.71 -13.37 9.03
C LEU A 159 -13.69 -14.03 10.00
N ASN A 160 -14.55 -14.96 9.54
CA ASN A 160 -15.59 -15.62 10.30
C ASN A 160 -16.54 -14.62 11.00
N LEU A 161 -16.98 -13.60 10.26
CA LEU A 161 -17.92 -12.61 10.78
C LEU A 161 -19.33 -13.18 10.90
N SER A 162 -20.08 -12.71 11.88
CA SER A 162 -21.51 -13.00 12.01
C SER A 162 -22.33 -12.26 10.95
N ASP A 163 -23.55 -12.73 10.69
CA ASP A 163 -24.47 -12.06 9.76
C ASP A 163 -24.81 -10.64 10.21
N THR A 164 -24.87 -10.39 11.52
CA THR A 164 -25.07 -9.05 12.08
C THR A 164 -23.89 -8.13 11.78
N GLU A 165 -22.66 -8.60 11.88
CA GLU A 165 -21.46 -7.82 11.54
C GLU A 165 -21.42 -7.49 10.05
N VAL A 166 -21.76 -8.44 9.19
CA VAL A 166 -21.89 -8.22 7.74
C VAL A 166 -22.94 -7.15 7.44
N MET A 167 -24.11 -7.25 8.07
CA MET A 167 -25.17 -6.25 7.91
C MET A 167 -24.70 -4.87 8.37
N ASN A 168 -23.97 -4.77 9.48
CA ASN A 168 -23.42 -3.50 9.94
C ASN A 168 -22.41 -2.91 8.93
N ILE A 169 -21.51 -3.73 8.41
CA ILE A 169 -20.47 -3.31 7.44
C ILE A 169 -21.12 -2.70 6.19
N THR A 170 -22.19 -3.28 5.67
CA THR A 170 -22.89 -2.77 4.49
C THR A 170 -23.68 -1.47 4.73
N HIS A 171 -23.89 -1.10 5.99
CA HIS A 171 -24.64 0.09 6.39
C HIS A 171 -23.80 1.14 7.12
N PHE A 172 -22.47 0.97 7.22
CA PHE A 172 -21.63 1.96 7.87
C PHE A 172 -21.71 3.32 7.21
N ALA A 173 -21.96 4.33 8.02
CA ALA A 173 -21.81 5.71 7.59
C ALA A 173 -20.32 6.08 7.45
N ARG A 174 -20.04 7.17 6.74
CA ARG A 174 -18.67 7.71 6.64
C ARG A 174 -18.07 7.94 8.03
N GLY A 175 -16.92 7.36 8.27
CA GLY A 175 -16.22 7.42 9.56
C GLY A 175 -16.58 6.28 10.51
N SER A 176 -17.46 5.36 10.14
CA SER A 176 -17.73 4.15 10.91
C SER A 176 -16.98 2.96 10.33
N GLY A 177 -16.65 1.98 11.17
CA GLY A 177 -15.96 0.78 10.74
C GLY A 177 -15.98 -0.32 11.80
N LEU A 178 -15.53 -1.51 11.40
CA LEU A 178 -15.30 -2.65 12.27
C LEU A 178 -13.79 -2.83 12.45
N ILE A 179 -13.33 -2.83 13.69
CA ILE A 179 -11.96 -3.24 14.04
C ILE A 179 -12.00 -4.70 14.50
N SER A 180 -11.25 -5.55 13.81
CA SER A 180 -11.06 -6.95 14.17
C SER A 180 -9.62 -7.14 14.66
N THR A 181 -9.46 -7.56 15.91
CA THR A 181 -8.15 -7.84 16.51
C THR A 181 -8.23 -9.11 17.37
N ASN A 182 -7.38 -10.10 17.08
CA ASN A 182 -7.34 -11.37 17.81
C ASN A 182 -8.73 -12.03 17.96
N ASN A 183 -9.55 -12.05 16.92
CA ASN A 183 -10.92 -12.55 16.87
C ASN A 183 -11.93 -11.76 17.73
N ASN A 184 -11.55 -10.59 18.22
CA ASN A 184 -12.49 -9.66 18.85
C ASN A 184 -12.87 -8.58 17.82
N ASN A 185 -14.16 -8.44 17.58
CA ASN A 185 -14.71 -7.49 16.63
C ASN A 185 -15.44 -6.38 17.36
N VAL A 186 -15.08 -5.13 17.06
CA VAL A 186 -15.68 -3.95 17.67
C VAL A 186 -16.07 -2.96 16.60
N THR A 187 -17.34 -2.57 16.58
CA THR A 187 -17.79 -1.44 15.75
C THR A 187 -17.34 -0.13 16.37
N VAL A 188 -16.76 0.74 15.57
CA VAL A 188 -16.18 2.02 16.00
C VAL A 188 -16.65 3.16 15.12
N GLU A 189 -16.65 4.36 15.68
CA GLU A 189 -16.81 5.61 14.95
C GLU A 189 -15.51 6.41 15.05
N PHE A 190 -14.87 6.65 13.92
CA PHE A 190 -13.64 7.42 13.82
C PHE A 190 -13.99 8.91 13.71
N LYS A 191 -13.57 9.70 14.69
CA LYS A 191 -13.76 11.14 14.69
C LYS A 191 -12.42 11.86 14.58
N ALA A 192 -12.16 12.45 13.42
CA ALA A 192 -10.99 13.29 13.24
C ALA A 192 -11.13 14.60 14.05
N SER A 193 -10.06 15.00 14.73
CA SER A 193 -9.92 16.31 15.32
C SER A 193 -9.93 17.41 14.24
N GLN A 194 -10.06 18.67 14.65
CA GLN A 194 -10.01 19.78 13.70
C GLN A 194 -8.66 19.83 12.97
N LEU A 195 -7.56 19.60 13.68
CA LEU A 195 -6.22 19.56 13.08
C LEU A 195 -6.09 18.43 12.05
N GLU A 196 -6.54 17.23 12.40
CA GLU A 196 -6.51 16.09 11.47
C GLU A 196 -7.35 16.37 10.23
N LYS A 197 -8.55 16.93 10.36
CA LYS A 197 -9.38 17.34 9.22
C LYS A 197 -8.65 18.30 8.30
N GLU A 198 -7.94 19.29 8.86
CA GLU A 198 -7.17 20.24 8.07
C GLU A 198 -5.98 19.62 7.31
N LEU A 199 -5.43 18.51 7.83
CA LEU A 199 -4.30 17.81 7.22
C LEU A 199 -4.72 16.76 6.20
N ILE A 200 -5.87 16.08 6.43
CA ILE A 200 -6.24 14.88 5.65
C ILE A 200 -7.43 15.10 4.72
N THR A 201 -8.15 16.23 4.81
CA THR A 201 -9.35 16.43 3.99
C THR A 201 -9.02 16.45 2.50
N THR A 202 -9.78 15.69 1.72
CA THR A 202 -9.79 15.72 0.26
C THR A 202 -11.01 16.45 -0.29
N ASP A 203 -11.90 16.94 0.59
CA ASP A 203 -13.06 17.69 0.19
C ASP A 203 -12.68 19.06 -0.38
N ARG A 204 -13.10 19.32 -1.62
CA ARG A 204 -12.71 20.52 -2.37
C ARG A 204 -13.15 21.82 -1.69
N TYR A 205 -14.31 21.80 -1.06
CA TYR A 205 -14.85 23.01 -0.39
C TYR A 205 -14.06 23.27 0.91
N GLU A 206 -13.82 22.25 1.71
CA GLU A 206 -13.03 22.36 2.93
C GLU A 206 -11.59 22.82 2.62
N LEU A 207 -10.94 22.24 1.59
CA LEU A 207 -9.60 22.68 1.15
C LEU A 207 -9.58 24.18 0.77
N GLN A 208 -10.59 24.67 0.06
CA GLN A 208 -10.67 26.09 -0.27
C GLN A 208 -10.79 26.98 0.98
N GLN A 209 -11.54 26.55 1.99
CA GLN A 209 -11.68 27.29 3.24
C GLN A 209 -10.36 27.32 4.03
N ILE A 210 -9.67 26.19 4.10
CA ILE A 210 -8.36 26.07 4.75
C ILE A 210 -7.33 26.98 4.07
N LEU A 211 -7.26 26.96 2.75
CA LEU A 211 -6.35 27.82 1.99
C LEU A 211 -6.64 29.31 2.16
N LYS A 212 -7.92 29.71 2.23
CA LYS A 212 -8.30 31.09 2.52
C LYS A 212 -7.84 31.54 3.90
N ARG A 213 -8.04 30.72 4.94
CA ARG A 213 -7.59 31.01 6.31
C ARG A 213 -6.07 31.14 6.39
N LYS A 214 -5.31 30.21 5.80
CA LYS A 214 -3.85 30.27 5.78
C LYS A 214 -3.32 31.53 5.09
N LYS A 215 -3.94 31.97 3.99
CA LYS A 215 -3.57 33.22 3.32
C LYS A 215 -3.82 34.45 4.20
N GLN A 216 -4.90 34.51 4.94
CA GLN A 216 -5.20 35.63 5.85
C GLN A 216 -4.21 35.70 7.02
N GLN A 217 -3.72 34.57 7.53
CA GLN A 217 -2.73 34.51 8.61
C GLN A 217 -1.31 34.92 8.19
N VAL A 218 -0.97 34.83 6.90
CA VAL A 218 0.35 35.25 6.39
C VAL A 218 0.41 36.76 6.15
N PHE A 219 -0.74 37.44 6.02
CA PHE A 219 -0.83 38.89 5.78
C PHE A 219 -1.25 39.68 7.03
N SER A 220 -1.40 39.05 8.17
CA SER A 220 -1.60 39.67 9.48
C SER A 220 -0.30 39.59 10.32
#